data_48dece6046ea77ad9e1411ecc6411142
#
_entry.id   48dece6046ea77ad9e1411ecc6411142
#
_cell.length_a   1.000
_cell.length_b   1.000
_cell.length_c   1.000
_cell.angle_alpha   90.00
_cell.angle_beta   90.00
_cell.angle_gamma   90.00
#
_symmetry.space_group_name_H-M   'P 1'
#
loop_
_entity.id
_entity.type
_entity.pdbx_description
1 polymer ?
#
loop_
_entity_poly.entity_id
_entity_poly.type
_entity_poly.pdbx_seq_one_letter_code
_entity_poly.pdbx_strand_id
1 'polypeptide(L)'
;MSIKPQSIMLLAGWLLAAPAMALTPSNSGSGSNSYMFIDNDVDDEYFITTSSLDPRFTGANVWTKYPTNQRSLGYITYIGWAYANRYFDLWIENSPINQPFLGIRCMSTGSSCPASGYISPDVIDKDGYYHAMSGNTVANGYYGAGALSQSAYEYFRDRPVGTIDSLQLNLCYMNSNTDYDFASGVRCKDLPSGGTWRYYTFNLEKVSHLKLNSTGALAEVWIASDGTPSVNLGSDLCQMGVVGSASGIICKMVSYSFQETKTLTTLLDFRMVIDTAMLGFSPSTSDVKYSGDGASWTNFGTVSTYNKVFKPSGEYVYVFLSNAFFQKVLKAGTDLTNKDALFTFYFDNSVTPQSGYYQFTPSTLINIIPREYGISIVASDGTSHPKASGKIGSEEPITFEYKVTTSASRQADSITAQVIGDSVNMYGLPFCLFTSADETLKVPVPAYLEWTSATGKAVKVRNSCGEAPVDMTNAVWVQTAWNANVNDGFFFTTTLKLLFPMDDPHSQFTTNGHDWMGTVSDVAP
;
A
#
# COMPACT_ATOMS: atom_id res chain seq x y z
N MET A 1 -59.55 72.83 44.33
CA MET A 1 -58.38 72.96 43.41
C MET A 1 -57.94 71.58 43.08
N SER A 2 -58.36 71.06 41.91
CA SER A 2 -58.16 69.66 41.51
C SER A 2 -57.13 69.62 40.40
N ILE A 3 -56.08 68.92 40.62
CA ILE A 3 -55.03 68.69 39.61
C ILE A 3 -55.19 67.25 39.08
N LYS A 4 -55.50 67.16 37.79
CA LYS A 4 -55.54 65.86 37.06
C LYS A 4 -54.12 65.44 36.66
N PRO A 5 -53.75 64.17 36.77
CA PRO A 5 -52.53 63.66 36.16
C PRO A 5 -52.74 63.26 34.67
N GLN A 6 -51.91 63.73 33.80
CA GLN A 6 -51.82 63.31 32.41
C GLN A 6 -51.07 61.94 32.30
N SER A 7 -51.73 60.98 31.70
CA SER A 7 -51.16 59.70 31.38
C SER A 7 -50.31 59.80 30.12
N ILE A 8 -49.02 59.58 30.23
CA ILE A 8 -48.11 59.40 29.09
C ILE A 8 -48.20 57.95 28.66
N MET A 9 -48.72 57.71 27.45
CA MET A 9 -48.78 56.41 26.82
C MET A 9 -47.45 56.20 26.08
N LEU A 10 -46.53 55.35 26.61
CA LEU A 10 -45.35 54.87 25.93
C LEU A 10 -45.77 53.78 24.92
N LEU A 11 -45.73 54.09 23.63
CA LEU A 11 -45.85 53.11 22.58
C LEU A 11 -44.51 52.38 22.52
N ALA A 12 -44.42 51.16 23.07
CA ALA A 12 -43.32 50.21 22.82
C ALA A 12 -43.53 49.59 21.43
N GLY A 13 -42.81 50.12 20.46
CA GLY A 13 -42.72 49.51 19.11
C GLY A 13 -41.99 48.18 19.19
N TRP A 14 -42.72 47.10 19.12
CA TRP A 14 -42.10 45.79 18.87
C TRP A 14 -41.66 45.75 17.39
N LEU A 15 -40.34 45.93 17.16
CA LEU A 15 -39.71 45.55 15.92
C LEU A 15 -39.76 44.01 15.84
N LEU A 16 -40.76 43.49 15.14
CA LEU A 16 -40.76 42.11 14.68
C LEU A 16 -39.63 41.99 13.68
N ALA A 17 -38.46 41.57 14.14
CA ALA A 17 -37.42 41.06 13.23
C ALA A 17 -38.02 39.83 12.55
N ALA A 18 -38.41 39.96 11.29
CA ALA A 18 -38.76 38.80 10.46
C ALA A 18 -37.58 37.86 10.48
N PRO A 19 -37.77 36.56 10.75
CA PRO A 19 -36.69 35.63 10.65
C PRO A 19 -36.13 35.70 9.23
N ALA A 20 -34.84 35.96 9.09
CA ALA A 20 -34.17 35.87 7.80
C ALA A 20 -34.41 34.45 7.25
N MET A 21 -35.18 34.36 6.16
CA MET A 21 -35.47 33.04 5.56
C MET A 21 -34.20 32.49 4.94
N ALA A 22 -33.75 31.36 5.45
CA ALA A 22 -32.61 30.60 4.89
C ALA A 22 -32.87 30.21 3.44
N LEU A 23 -31.82 29.91 2.69
CA LEU A 23 -31.93 29.40 1.33
C LEU A 23 -32.80 28.15 1.28
N THR A 24 -33.60 28.02 0.24
CA THR A 24 -34.45 26.84 0.03
C THR A 24 -33.69 25.85 -0.90
N PRO A 25 -33.54 24.59 -0.46
CA PRO A 25 -32.85 23.60 -1.31
C PRO A 25 -33.68 23.24 -2.54
N SER A 26 -33.03 23.10 -3.68
CA SER A 26 -33.62 22.57 -4.91
C SER A 26 -33.16 21.13 -5.14
N ASN A 27 -34.12 20.26 -5.44
CA ASN A 27 -33.83 18.89 -5.80
C ASN A 27 -33.23 18.84 -7.24
N SER A 28 -32.08 18.24 -7.35
CA SER A 28 -31.39 18.07 -8.63
C SER A 28 -31.44 16.65 -9.17
N GLY A 29 -32.23 15.80 -8.52
CA GLY A 29 -32.44 14.43 -8.95
C GLY A 29 -31.80 13.36 -8.08
N SER A 30 -31.75 12.17 -8.62
CA SER A 30 -31.11 11.01 -8.00
C SER A 30 -30.39 10.17 -9.07
N GLY A 31 -29.44 9.38 -8.65
CA GLY A 31 -28.74 8.46 -9.54
C GLY A 31 -28.29 7.19 -8.81
N SER A 32 -28.34 6.07 -9.53
CA SER A 32 -27.85 4.79 -9.04
C SER A 32 -26.53 4.49 -9.71
N ASN A 33 -25.54 4.11 -8.91
CA ASN A 33 -24.20 3.83 -9.37
C ASN A 33 -23.68 2.58 -8.67
N SER A 34 -22.89 1.80 -9.40
CA SER A 34 -22.20 0.65 -8.87
C SER A 34 -20.71 0.93 -8.74
N TYR A 35 -20.08 0.39 -7.71
CA TYR A 35 -18.64 0.52 -7.53
C TYR A 35 -18.00 -0.82 -7.14
N MET A 36 -16.73 -0.95 -7.48
CA MET A 36 -15.84 -1.98 -6.97
C MET A 36 -14.89 -1.35 -5.96
N PHE A 37 -14.72 -2.01 -4.84
CA PHE A 37 -13.72 -1.62 -3.86
C PHE A 37 -12.46 -2.44 -4.05
N ILE A 38 -11.31 -1.79 -4.13
CA ILE A 38 -10.00 -2.44 -4.16
C ILE A 38 -9.30 -2.08 -2.87
N ASP A 39 -8.89 -3.11 -2.15
CA ASP A 39 -8.28 -3.03 -0.84
C ASP A 39 -7.06 -3.95 -0.77
N ASN A 40 -6.28 -3.82 0.27
CA ASN A 40 -5.17 -4.73 0.56
C ASN A 40 -4.94 -4.80 2.07
N ASP A 41 -4.29 -5.86 2.50
CA ASP A 41 -3.77 -6.05 3.86
C ASP A 41 -2.24 -6.06 3.88
N VAL A 42 -1.64 -5.50 2.84
CA VAL A 42 -0.20 -5.35 2.72
C VAL A 42 0.22 -4.12 3.52
N ASP A 43 1.34 -4.18 4.20
CA ASP A 43 1.93 -3.03 4.89
C ASP A 43 2.23 -1.88 3.90
N ASP A 44 2.27 -0.65 4.38
CA ASP A 44 2.49 0.57 3.57
C ASP A 44 3.78 0.51 2.74
N GLU A 45 4.76 -0.25 3.15
CA GLU A 45 6.02 -0.46 2.42
C GLU A 45 5.85 -1.10 1.03
N TYR A 46 4.72 -1.78 0.77
CA TYR A 46 4.39 -2.34 -0.54
C TYR A 46 3.63 -1.38 -1.44
N PHE A 47 3.28 -0.21 -0.94
CA PHE A 47 2.67 0.85 -1.71
C PHE A 47 3.73 1.81 -2.23
N ILE A 48 4.20 1.54 -3.43
CA ILE A 48 5.12 2.45 -4.10
C ILE A 48 4.32 3.53 -4.80
N THR A 49 4.33 4.74 -4.25
CA THR A 49 3.99 5.93 -5.00
C THR A 49 5.20 6.31 -5.83
N THR A 50 5.11 6.18 -7.15
CA THR A 50 6.16 6.72 -8.00
C THR A 50 6.17 8.24 -7.89
N SER A 51 7.36 8.83 -7.78
CA SER A 51 7.53 10.28 -7.74
C SER A 51 7.01 11.00 -9.01
N SER A 52 6.71 10.26 -10.06
CA SER A 52 6.18 10.76 -11.33
C SER A 52 4.65 10.82 -11.38
N LEU A 53 3.94 10.15 -10.47
CA LEU A 53 2.48 10.20 -10.38
C LEU A 53 2.07 11.25 -9.37
N ASP A 54 1.10 12.05 -9.74
CA ASP A 54 0.49 13.01 -8.81
C ASP A 54 -0.15 12.24 -7.66
N PRO A 55 0.18 12.56 -6.39
CA PRO A 55 -0.40 11.88 -5.21
C PRO A 55 -1.92 11.83 -5.18
N ARG A 56 -2.58 12.71 -5.94
CA ARG A 56 -4.04 12.72 -6.09
C ARG A 56 -4.59 11.51 -6.81
N PHE A 57 -3.76 10.84 -7.60
CA PHE A 57 -4.13 9.71 -8.44
C PHE A 57 -3.56 8.39 -7.93
N THR A 58 -2.70 8.44 -6.92
CA THR A 58 -2.09 7.29 -6.29
C THR A 58 -2.76 7.03 -4.94
N GLY A 59 -2.85 5.79 -4.58
CA GLY A 59 -3.36 5.40 -3.27
C GLY A 59 -3.98 4.01 -3.29
N ALA A 60 -3.99 3.39 -2.13
CA ALA A 60 -4.58 2.10 -1.87
C ALA A 60 -6.08 2.02 -2.21
N ASN A 61 -6.71 3.15 -2.46
CA ASN A 61 -8.15 3.32 -2.40
C ASN A 61 -8.71 3.75 -3.74
N VAL A 62 -8.50 2.95 -4.76
CA VAL A 62 -9.15 3.17 -6.03
C VAL A 62 -10.53 2.56 -6.02
N TRP A 63 -11.49 3.42 -6.20
CA TRP A 63 -12.88 3.06 -6.29
C TRP A 63 -13.34 3.27 -7.70
N THR A 64 -13.97 2.30 -8.28
CA THR A 64 -14.46 2.39 -9.63
C THR A 64 -15.96 2.44 -9.65
N LYS A 65 -16.50 3.45 -10.29
CA LYS A 65 -17.93 3.65 -10.46
C LYS A 65 -18.34 3.21 -11.87
N TYR A 66 -19.34 2.38 -11.97
CA TYR A 66 -19.99 2.00 -13.20
C TYR A 66 -21.45 2.51 -13.20
N PRO A 67 -22.03 2.92 -14.30
CA PRO A 67 -21.57 2.75 -15.70
C PRO A 67 -21.04 3.99 -16.37
N THR A 68 -20.85 5.13 -15.74
CA THR A 68 -20.60 6.36 -16.46
C THR A 68 -19.42 7.19 -15.98
N ASN A 69 -19.36 8.42 -16.33
CA ASN A 69 -18.29 9.40 -16.34
C ASN A 69 -17.40 9.55 -15.10
N GLN A 70 -17.75 8.94 -13.99
CA GLN A 70 -16.97 8.99 -12.77
C GLN A 70 -16.57 7.57 -12.38
N ARG A 71 -15.29 7.31 -12.20
CA ARG A 71 -14.73 5.97 -12.15
C ARG A 71 -13.90 5.67 -10.92
N SER A 72 -13.69 6.67 -10.10
CA SER A 72 -13.01 6.54 -8.82
C SER A 72 -13.86 7.23 -7.76
N LEU A 73 -14.00 6.58 -6.62
CA LEU A 73 -14.63 7.17 -5.45
C LEU A 73 -13.60 7.75 -4.46
N GLY A 74 -12.42 8.14 -4.90
CA GLY A 74 -11.59 9.04 -4.10
C GLY A 74 -12.32 10.37 -3.82
N TYR A 75 -13.49 10.54 -4.43
CA TYR A 75 -14.39 11.66 -4.23
C TYR A 75 -15.84 11.31 -4.61
N ILE A 76 -16.79 12.02 -4.04
CA ILE A 76 -18.18 12.05 -4.49
C ILE A 76 -18.46 13.41 -5.10
N THR A 77 -18.97 13.43 -6.32
CA THR A 77 -19.33 14.67 -6.99
C THR A 77 -20.79 14.66 -7.43
N TYR A 78 -21.27 15.83 -7.50
CA TYR A 78 -22.50 16.19 -8.13
C TYR A 78 -22.22 16.70 -9.54
N ILE A 79 -22.86 16.11 -10.53
CA ILE A 79 -22.57 16.32 -11.95
C ILE A 79 -22.81 17.76 -12.38
N GLY A 80 -21.84 18.38 -13.03
CA GLY A 80 -22.04 19.54 -13.89
C GLY A 80 -21.77 20.93 -13.31
N TRP A 81 -20.94 21.05 -12.26
CA TRP A 81 -20.71 22.35 -11.61
C TRP A 81 -19.25 22.75 -11.68
N ALA A 82 -19.03 23.83 -12.40
CA ALA A 82 -17.74 24.45 -12.59
C ALA A 82 -17.83 25.94 -12.28
N TYR A 83 -17.63 26.30 -11.04
CA TYR A 83 -17.54 27.71 -10.66
C TYR A 83 -16.18 28.01 -10.08
N ALA A 84 -15.44 28.89 -10.72
CA ALA A 84 -14.20 29.43 -10.18
C ALA A 84 -14.49 30.56 -9.19
N ASN A 85 -13.60 30.73 -8.21
CA ASN A 85 -13.64 31.78 -7.21
C ASN A 85 -14.99 31.86 -6.47
N ARG A 86 -15.44 30.76 -5.94
CA ARG A 86 -16.68 30.64 -5.18
C ARG A 86 -16.43 29.89 -3.89
N TYR A 87 -17.13 30.25 -2.83
CA TYR A 87 -17.20 29.48 -1.61
C TYR A 87 -18.21 28.35 -1.75
N PHE A 88 -17.84 27.17 -1.26
CA PHE A 88 -18.64 25.94 -1.30
C PHE A 88 -18.78 25.33 0.09
N ASP A 89 -19.99 24.87 0.38
CA ASP A 89 -20.30 23.95 1.46
C ASP A 89 -20.79 22.64 0.83
N LEU A 90 -20.29 21.52 1.31
CA LEU A 90 -20.68 20.19 0.85
C LEU A 90 -20.88 19.28 2.06
N TRP A 91 -22.03 18.67 2.18
CA TRP A 91 -22.30 17.74 3.29
C TRP A 91 -23.27 16.64 2.87
N ILE A 92 -23.24 15.52 3.62
CA ILE A 92 -24.22 14.44 3.50
C ILE A 92 -25.27 14.65 4.60
N GLU A 93 -26.52 14.72 4.21
CA GLU A 93 -27.63 14.87 5.15
C GLU A 93 -27.77 13.60 6.00
N ASN A 94 -27.77 13.76 7.35
CA ASN A 94 -27.76 12.65 8.30
C ASN A 94 -26.68 11.60 7.97
N SER A 95 -25.44 12.06 7.76
CA SER A 95 -24.33 11.25 7.32
C SER A 95 -24.13 10.01 8.19
N PRO A 96 -24.09 8.80 7.61
CA PRO A 96 -23.67 7.59 8.32
C PRO A 96 -22.15 7.52 8.50
N ILE A 97 -21.43 8.47 7.90
CA ILE A 97 -19.97 8.54 7.90
C ILE A 97 -19.58 9.78 8.72
N ASN A 98 -18.75 9.59 9.72
CA ASN A 98 -18.24 10.71 10.49
C ASN A 98 -17.12 11.44 9.70
N GLN A 99 -17.29 12.73 9.47
CA GLN A 99 -16.37 13.55 8.67
C GLN A 99 -16.10 12.95 7.27
N PRO A 100 -17.10 12.84 6.38
CA PRO A 100 -16.97 12.11 5.13
C PRO A 100 -15.98 12.74 4.15
N PHE A 101 -15.68 14.03 4.29
CA PHE A 101 -14.89 14.78 3.31
C PHE A 101 -13.71 15.53 3.93
N LEU A 102 -12.63 15.63 3.13
CA LEU A 102 -11.43 16.42 3.45
C LEU A 102 -11.52 17.85 2.89
N GLY A 103 -12.31 18.08 1.85
CA GLY A 103 -12.43 19.36 1.17
C GLY A 103 -12.81 19.20 -0.30
N ILE A 104 -12.55 20.22 -1.13
CA ILE A 104 -12.82 20.17 -2.57
C ILE A 104 -11.77 19.32 -3.26
N ARG A 105 -12.19 18.25 -3.93
CA ARG A 105 -11.31 17.41 -4.75
C ARG A 105 -10.71 18.20 -5.91
N CYS A 106 -9.40 18.15 -6.04
CA CYS A 106 -8.71 18.62 -7.22
C CYS A 106 -8.83 17.60 -8.37
N MET A 107 -9.41 18.02 -9.47
CA MET A 107 -9.66 17.18 -10.65
C MET A 107 -8.58 17.33 -11.74
N SER A 108 -7.71 18.31 -11.61
CA SER A 108 -6.61 18.55 -12.56
C SER A 108 -5.38 19.06 -11.83
N THR A 109 -4.22 18.87 -12.45
CA THR A 109 -2.93 19.44 -12.03
C THR A 109 -2.82 20.95 -12.26
N GLY A 110 -3.92 21.62 -12.59
CA GLY A 110 -3.95 23.05 -12.88
C GLY A 110 -3.66 23.92 -11.66
N SER A 111 -3.38 25.17 -11.93
CA SER A 111 -2.72 26.17 -11.10
C SER A 111 -3.35 26.52 -9.75
N SER A 112 -4.50 25.99 -9.40
CA SER A 112 -5.17 26.30 -8.13
C SER A 112 -5.35 25.10 -7.22
N CYS A 113 -4.83 23.92 -7.61
CA CYS A 113 -4.92 22.73 -6.80
C CYS A 113 -3.63 22.53 -5.98
N PRO A 114 -3.72 22.36 -4.65
CA PRO A 114 -2.57 22.05 -3.82
C PRO A 114 -2.03 20.64 -4.10
N ALA A 115 -0.79 20.38 -3.70
CA ALA A 115 -0.15 19.07 -3.84
C ALA A 115 -0.89 17.95 -3.07
N SER A 116 -1.65 18.29 -2.02
CA SER A 116 -2.50 17.36 -1.26
C SER A 116 -3.66 16.75 -2.10
N GLY A 117 -3.93 17.30 -3.27
CA GLY A 117 -5.00 16.83 -4.14
C GLY A 117 -6.40 17.30 -3.78
N TYR A 118 -6.55 18.16 -2.80
CA TYR A 118 -7.82 18.82 -2.46
C TYR A 118 -7.58 20.23 -1.92
N ILE A 119 -8.61 21.08 -2.04
CA ILE A 119 -8.61 22.43 -1.44
C ILE A 119 -9.20 22.29 -0.05
N SER A 120 -8.43 22.69 0.94
CA SER A 120 -8.86 22.65 2.34
C SER A 120 -9.99 23.65 2.57
N PRO A 121 -11.05 23.27 3.27
CA PRO A 121 -12.07 24.18 3.76
C PRO A 121 -11.60 24.83 5.07
N ASP A 122 -12.29 25.90 5.47
CA ASP A 122 -12.07 26.51 6.79
C ASP A 122 -12.72 25.70 7.92
N VAL A 123 -13.79 24.97 7.61
CA VAL A 123 -14.51 24.15 8.60
C VAL A 123 -14.80 22.76 8.06
N ILE A 124 -14.55 21.75 8.90
CA ILE A 124 -14.98 20.35 8.69
C ILE A 124 -15.77 19.94 9.94
N ASP A 125 -16.90 19.29 9.74
CA ASP A 125 -17.67 18.67 10.81
C ASP A 125 -18.04 17.20 10.48
N LYS A 126 -18.88 16.61 11.31
CA LYS A 126 -19.29 15.21 11.17
C LYS A 126 -20.04 14.90 9.86
N ASP A 127 -20.67 15.91 9.24
CA ASP A 127 -21.50 15.74 8.06
C ASP A 127 -20.82 16.18 6.75
N GLY A 128 -19.81 17.09 6.83
CA GLY A 128 -19.20 17.61 5.63
C GLY A 128 -18.10 18.66 5.83
N TYR A 129 -17.85 19.41 4.75
CA TYR A 129 -16.96 20.56 4.78
C TYR A 129 -17.69 21.85 4.39
N TYR A 130 -17.19 22.99 4.87
CA TYR A 130 -17.81 24.29 4.71
C TYR A 130 -16.75 25.37 4.47
N HIS A 131 -17.16 26.38 3.72
CA HIS A 131 -16.33 27.54 3.41
C HIS A 131 -15.02 27.19 2.68
N ALA A 132 -15.13 26.32 1.67
CA ALA A 132 -14.00 26.01 0.80
C ALA A 132 -14.03 26.90 -0.44
N MET A 133 -12.94 27.64 -0.70
CA MET A 133 -12.85 28.52 -1.85
C MET A 133 -12.32 27.74 -3.08
N SER A 134 -13.11 27.65 -4.14
CA SER A 134 -12.63 27.12 -5.42
C SER A 134 -11.64 28.09 -6.07
N GLY A 135 -10.61 27.52 -6.73
CA GLY A 135 -9.56 28.31 -7.36
C GLY A 135 -10.00 29.02 -8.68
N ASN A 136 -9.06 29.82 -9.23
CA ASN A 136 -9.28 30.66 -10.41
C ASN A 136 -9.49 29.90 -11.71
N THR A 137 -9.02 28.67 -11.80
CA THR A 137 -9.05 27.90 -13.04
C THR A 137 -9.88 26.64 -12.85
N VAL A 138 -10.91 26.51 -13.63
CA VAL A 138 -11.74 25.31 -13.71
C VAL A 138 -11.26 24.49 -14.88
N ALA A 139 -10.39 23.52 -14.65
CA ALA A 139 -10.12 22.52 -15.66
C ALA A 139 -11.19 21.42 -15.57
N ASN A 140 -11.89 21.18 -16.66
CA ASN A 140 -12.88 20.12 -16.85
C ASN A 140 -14.12 20.12 -15.93
N GLY A 141 -14.50 21.26 -15.36
CA GLY A 141 -15.87 21.48 -14.90
C GLY A 141 -16.34 20.79 -13.63
N TYR A 142 -15.46 20.30 -12.74
CA TYR A 142 -15.87 19.47 -11.60
C TYR A 142 -15.40 20.01 -10.25
N TYR A 143 -15.63 21.28 -10.01
CA TYR A 143 -15.49 21.83 -8.66
C TYR A 143 -16.71 21.48 -7.80
N GLY A 144 -16.51 21.36 -6.50
CA GLY A 144 -17.56 20.92 -5.57
C GLY A 144 -17.61 19.41 -5.34
N ALA A 145 -16.71 18.65 -5.95
CA ALA A 145 -16.54 17.26 -5.58
C ALA A 145 -15.89 17.15 -4.19
N GLY A 146 -16.45 16.35 -3.31
CA GLY A 146 -15.89 16.08 -1.98
C GLY A 146 -14.77 15.04 -2.06
N ALA A 147 -13.54 15.41 -1.71
CA ALA A 147 -12.47 14.47 -1.49
C ALA A 147 -12.81 13.61 -0.26
N LEU A 148 -12.80 12.28 -0.41
CA LEU A 148 -13.18 11.37 0.67
C LEU A 148 -12.10 11.31 1.75
N SER A 149 -12.57 11.25 3.00
CA SER A 149 -11.74 11.08 4.19
C SER A 149 -11.38 9.60 4.41
N GLN A 150 -10.50 9.33 5.37
CA GLN A 150 -10.21 7.99 5.85
C GLN A 150 -11.46 7.28 6.39
N SER A 151 -12.32 7.99 7.13
CA SER A 151 -13.58 7.44 7.65
C SER A 151 -14.55 7.03 6.53
N ALA A 152 -14.60 7.80 5.44
CA ALA A 152 -15.41 7.43 4.27
C ALA A 152 -14.83 6.18 3.59
N TYR A 153 -13.52 6.11 3.48
CA TYR A 153 -12.85 4.93 2.97
C TYR A 153 -13.20 3.69 3.78
N GLU A 154 -13.03 3.74 5.11
CA GLU A 154 -13.32 2.63 6.01
C GLU A 154 -14.80 2.22 5.95
N TYR A 155 -15.70 3.19 5.94
CA TYR A 155 -17.13 2.93 5.79
C TYR A 155 -17.44 2.10 4.55
N PHE A 156 -16.94 2.50 3.39
CA PHE A 156 -17.22 1.81 2.14
C PHE A 156 -16.45 0.50 2.01
N ARG A 157 -15.24 0.40 2.59
CA ARG A 157 -14.50 -0.86 2.69
C ARG A 157 -15.31 -1.92 3.41
N ASP A 158 -15.91 -1.54 4.54
CA ASP A 158 -16.57 -2.48 5.44
C ASP A 158 -18.01 -2.83 5.01
N ARG A 159 -18.55 -2.14 3.99
CA ARG A 159 -19.85 -2.50 3.42
C ARG A 159 -19.81 -3.88 2.75
N PRO A 160 -20.76 -4.77 3.04
CA PRO A 160 -20.89 -6.04 2.32
C PRO A 160 -21.11 -5.83 0.82
N VAL A 161 -20.60 -6.73 -0.01
CA VAL A 161 -20.90 -6.75 -1.45
C VAL A 161 -22.40 -7.00 -1.65
N GLY A 162 -23.03 -6.25 -2.55
CA GLY A 162 -24.47 -6.23 -2.79
C GLY A 162 -25.24 -5.17 -1.99
N THR A 163 -24.56 -4.45 -1.07
CA THR A 163 -25.23 -3.38 -0.31
C THR A 163 -25.40 -2.14 -1.17
N ILE A 164 -26.54 -1.48 -1.01
CA ILE A 164 -26.87 -0.18 -1.60
C ILE A 164 -26.94 0.85 -0.49
N ASP A 165 -26.11 1.88 -0.57
CA ASP A 165 -26.15 3.04 0.31
C ASP A 165 -26.83 4.20 -0.42
N SER A 166 -27.85 4.80 0.23
CA SER A 166 -28.54 5.99 -0.29
C SER A 166 -28.07 7.21 0.49
N LEU A 167 -27.29 8.07 -0.15
CA LEU A 167 -26.67 9.25 0.46
C LEU A 167 -27.25 10.52 -0.17
N GLN A 168 -27.85 11.39 0.63
CA GLN A 168 -28.30 12.70 0.16
C GLN A 168 -27.15 13.69 0.29
N LEU A 169 -26.53 14.00 -0.83
CA LEU A 169 -25.45 14.98 -0.93
C LEU A 169 -26.04 16.37 -1.13
N ASN A 170 -25.71 17.29 -0.25
CA ASN A 170 -26.07 18.70 -0.32
C ASN A 170 -24.86 19.52 -0.76
N LEU A 171 -25.09 20.42 -1.70
CA LEU A 171 -24.13 21.39 -2.17
C LEU A 171 -24.73 22.78 -2.08
N CYS A 172 -24.10 23.65 -1.31
CA CYS A 172 -24.40 25.08 -1.32
C CYS A 172 -23.18 25.85 -1.81
N TYR A 173 -23.38 26.80 -2.72
CA TYR A 173 -22.30 27.65 -3.23
C TYR A 173 -22.75 29.09 -3.39
N MET A 174 -21.82 30.00 -3.22
CA MET A 174 -22.07 31.42 -3.43
C MET A 174 -22.21 31.74 -4.91
N ASN A 175 -23.18 32.59 -5.28
CA ASN A 175 -23.42 32.99 -6.67
C ASN A 175 -22.38 33.98 -7.20
N SER A 176 -21.57 34.55 -6.30
CA SER A 176 -20.43 35.42 -6.59
C SER A 176 -19.24 35.02 -5.71
N ASN A 177 -18.13 35.74 -5.80
CA ASN A 177 -16.99 35.57 -4.88
C ASN A 177 -17.21 36.26 -3.52
N THR A 178 -18.44 36.60 -3.19
CA THR A 178 -18.79 37.23 -1.91
C THR A 178 -18.63 36.21 -0.79
N ASP A 179 -17.98 36.62 0.26
CA ASP A 179 -17.76 35.85 1.48
C ASP A 179 -19.00 35.90 2.38
N TYR A 180 -19.04 34.96 3.35
CA TYR A 180 -20.04 34.94 4.44
C TYR A 180 -19.33 34.64 5.77
N ASP A 181 -19.95 35.07 6.87
CA ASP A 181 -19.36 35.00 8.20
C ASP A 181 -19.41 33.56 8.78
N PHE A 182 -18.55 32.69 8.23
CA PHE A 182 -18.44 31.31 8.70
C PHE A 182 -17.88 31.18 10.12
N ALA A 183 -17.09 32.17 10.57
CA ALA A 183 -16.50 32.20 11.90
C ALA A 183 -17.55 32.33 13.02
N SER A 184 -18.67 32.98 12.74
CA SER A 184 -19.82 33.03 13.64
C SER A 184 -20.71 31.78 13.63
N GLY A 185 -20.35 30.78 12.83
CA GLY A 185 -21.09 29.52 12.66
C GLY A 185 -22.11 29.54 11.53
N VAL A 186 -22.22 30.63 10.75
CA VAL A 186 -23.10 30.71 9.59
C VAL A 186 -22.61 29.72 8.51
N ARG A 187 -23.54 29.11 7.81
CA ARG A 187 -23.28 28.26 6.63
C ARG A 187 -23.95 28.88 5.40
N CYS A 188 -23.47 28.53 4.21
CA CYS A 188 -24.06 29.01 2.97
C CYS A 188 -25.60 28.79 2.94
N LYS A 189 -26.09 27.66 3.42
CA LYS A 189 -27.52 27.35 3.48
C LYS A 189 -28.34 28.27 4.38
N ASP A 190 -27.71 28.90 5.37
CA ASP A 190 -28.38 29.77 6.36
C ASP A 190 -28.55 31.20 5.86
N LEU A 191 -27.94 31.53 4.72
CA LEU A 191 -28.04 32.85 4.13
C LEU A 191 -29.45 33.13 3.58
N PRO A 192 -29.95 34.38 3.67
CA PRO A 192 -31.23 34.74 3.09
C PRO A 192 -31.22 34.86 1.56
N SER A 193 -30.05 35.06 0.96
CA SER A 193 -29.84 35.20 -0.48
C SER A 193 -28.36 35.16 -0.82
N GLY A 194 -28.03 35.22 -2.13
CA GLY A 194 -26.66 35.29 -2.61
C GLY A 194 -25.99 33.93 -2.78
N GLY A 195 -26.61 32.86 -2.30
CA GLY A 195 -26.16 31.49 -2.49
C GLY A 195 -27.17 30.65 -3.29
N THR A 196 -26.74 29.48 -3.69
CA THR A 196 -27.59 28.45 -4.32
C THR A 196 -27.37 27.13 -3.60
N TRP A 197 -28.44 26.59 -3.02
CA TRP A 197 -28.45 25.33 -2.32
C TRP A 197 -29.15 24.26 -3.15
N ARG A 198 -28.49 23.12 -3.35
CA ARG A 198 -29.02 21.97 -4.08
C ARG A 198 -28.72 20.68 -3.37
N TYR A 199 -29.53 19.66 -3.62
CA TYR A 199 -29.23 18.31 -3.16
C TYR A 199 -29.46 17.29 -4.27
N TYR A 200 -28.74 16.17 -4.14
CA TYR A 200 -28.81 15.04 -5.04
C TYR A 200 -28.72 13.74 -4.21
N THR A 201 -29.53 12.75 -4.56
CA THR A 201 -29.48 11.45 -3.90
C THR A 201 -28.63 10.47 -4.69
N PHE A 202 -27.55 10.01 -4.10
CA PHE A 202 -26.71 8.93 -4.62
C PHE A 202 -27.14 7.60 -4.04
N ASN A 203 -27.48 6.63 -4.91
CA ASN A 203 -27.61 5.24 -4.54
C ASN A 203 -26.34 4.53 -5.00
N LEU A 204 -25.50 4.16 -4.06
CA LEU A 204 -24.19 3.55 -4.32
C LEU A 204 -24.26 2.06 -4.00
N GLU A 205 -24.20 1.21 -5.02
CA GLU A 205 -24.17 -0.25 -4.89
C GLU A 205 -22.72 -0.76 -4.90
N LYS A 206 -22.31 -1.42 -3.83
CA LYS A 206 -21.04 -2.14 -3.82
C LYS A 206 -21.22 -3.48 -4.54
N VAL A 207 -20.81 -3.54 -5.79
CA VAL A 207 -20.99 -4.75 -6.61
C VAL A 207 -19.84 -5.73 -6.53
N SER A 208 -18.66 -5.26 -6.12
CA SER A 208 -17.50 -6.14 -5.96
C SER A 208 -16.49 -5.59 -4.94
N HIS A 209 -15.72 -6.49 -4.38
CA HIS A 209 -14.59 -6.20 -3.49
C HIS A 209 -13.42 -7.11 -3.84
N LEU A 210 -12.33 -6.50 -4.27
CA LEU A 210 -11.06 -7.15 -4.48
C LEU A 210 -10.14 -6.78 -3.33
N LYS A 211 -9.73 -7.77 -2.54
CA LYS A 211 -8.72 -7.60 -1.50
C LYS A 211 -7.45 -8.32 -1.91
N LEU A 212 -6.34 -7.59 -1.95
CA LEU A 212 -5.01 -8.10 -2.23
C LEU A 212 -4.34 -8.45 -0.91
N ASN A 213 -3.87 -9.68 -0.78
CA ASN A 213 -3.27 -10.17 0.45
C ASN A 213 -1.77 -10.38 0.23
N SER A 214 -0.97 -9.94 1.21
CA SER A 214 0.46 -10.19 1.20
C SER A 214 0.75 -11.67 1.35
N THR A 215 1.64 -12.21 0.52
CA THR A 215 2.23 -13.53 0.75
C THR A 215 3.39 -13.44 1.73
N GLY A 216 4.07 -12.28 1.80
CA GLY A 216 5.28 -12.05 2.58
C GLY A 216 6.42 -13.02 2.26
N ALA A 217 6.39 -13.62 1.07
CA ALA A 217 7.18 -14.79 0.75
C ALA A 217 8.33 -14.49 -0.21
N LEU A 218 9.43 -15.22 -0.07
CA LEU A 218 10.61 -15.16 -0.92
C LEU A 218 10.75 -16.45 -1.73
N ALA A 219 10.83 -16.33 -3.05
CA ALA A 219 11.12 -17.42 -3.95
C ALA A 219 12.55 -17.31 -4.50
N GLU A 220 13.30 -18.39 -4.43
CA GLU A 220 14.62 -18.48 -5.03
C GLU A 220 14.59 -19.19 -6.38
N VAL A 221 15.12 -18.52 -7.39
CA VAL A 221 15.29 -19.06 -8.73
C VAL A 221 16.78 -19.12 -9.05
N TRP A 222 17.28 -20.32 -9.17
CA TRP A 222 18.68 -20.57 -9.50
C TRP A 222 18.85 -20.76 -11.01
N ILE A 223 19.75 -20.00 -11.63
CA ILE A 223 19.95 -20.00 -13.07
C ILE A 223 21.27 -20.70 -13.42
N ALA A 224 21.21 -21.68 -14.31
CA ALA A 224 22.39 -22.26 -14.91
C ALA A 224 23.07 -21.26 -15.87
N SER A 225 24.32 -21.53 -16.22
CA SER A 225 25.11 -20.73 -17.17
C SER A 225 24.48 -20.62 -18.58
N ASP A 226 23.63 -21.56 -18.96
CA ASP A 226 22.83 -21.54 -20.20
C ASP A 226 21.48 -20.80 -20.07
N GLY A 227 21.17 -20.25 -18.88
CA GLY A 227 19.91 -19.59 -18.60
C GLY A 227 18.77 -20.53 -18.21
N THR A 228 19.01 -21.81 -18.05
CA THR A 228 17.98 -22.74 -17.57
C THR A 228 17.70 -22.49 -16.09
N PRO A 229 16.47 -22.09 -15.71
CA PRO A 229 16.11 -21.88 -14.31
C PRO A 229 15.92 -23.22 -13.60
N SER A 230 16.14 -23.22 -12.30
CA SER A 230 15.71 -24.27 -11.38
C SER A 230 15.12 -23.62 -10.13
N VAL A 231 14.11 -24.27 -9.55
CA VAL A 231 13.47 -23.84 -8.31
C VAL A 231 13.88 -24.82 -7.23
N ASN A 232 14.13 -24.30 -6.03
CA ASN A 232 14.50 -25.16 -4.91
C ASN A 232 13.35 -26.16 -4.62
N LEU A 233 13.69 -27.42 -4.41
CA LEU A 233 12.68 -28.44 -4.06
C LEU A 233 11.95 -28.03 -2.77
N GLY A 234 10.62 -28.00 -2.85
CA GLY A 234 9.75 -27.57 -1.73
C GLY A 234 9.36 -26.09 -1.76
N SER A 235 9.65 -25.35 -2.83
CA SER A 235 9.06 -24.03 -3.01
C SER A 235 7.58 -24.13 -3.41
N ASP A 236 6.69 -23.73 -2.52
CA ASP A 236 5.26 -23.66 -2.83
C ASP A 236 4.89 -22.45 -3.71
N LEU A 237 5.83 -21.52 -3.91
CA LEU A 237 5.60 -20.26 -4.61
C LEU A 237 5.92 -20.31 -6.08
N CYS A 238 6.97 -21.02 -6.46
CA CYS A 238 7.42 -21.15 -7.84
C CYS A 238 7.56 -22.62 -8.25
N GLN A 239 7.20 -22.92 -9.48
CA GLN A 239 7.36 -24.25 -10.07
C GLN A 239 7.83 -24.16 -11.52
N MET A 240 8.51 -25.19 -11.99
CA MET A 240 8.81 -25.32 -13.42
C MET A 240 7.51 -25.51 -14.21
N GLY A 241 7.40 -24.85 -15.36
CA GLY A 241 6.21 -24.90 -16.17
C GLY A 241 6.42 -24.55 -17.63
N VAL A 242 5.38 -24.78 -18.43
CA VAL A 242 5.36 -24.47 -19.86
C VAL A 242 4.13 -23.61 -20.15
N VAL A 243 4.33 -22.49 -20.83
CA VAL A 243 3.23 -21.61 -21.26
C VAL A 243 3.29 -21.44 -22.77
N GLY A 244 2.31 -21.97 -23.48
CA GLY A 244 2.39 -22.12 -24.93
C GLY A 244 3.50 -23.12 -25.30
N SER A 245 4.51 -22.64 -26.05
CA SER A 245 5.71 -23.43 -26.40
C SER A 245 6.94 -23.08 -25.58
N ALA A 246 6.84 -22.12 -24.65
CA ALA A 246 7.96 -21.64 -23.87
C ALA A 246 8.05 -22.36 -22.52
N SER A 247 9.23 -22.93 -22.21
CA SER A 247 9.54 -23.47 -20.88
C SER A 247 10.07 -22.35 -19.99
N GLY A 248 9.84 -22.47 -18.69
CA GLY A 248 10.29 -21.50 -17.71
C GLY A 248 9.78 -21.82 -16.31
N ILE A 249 9.58 -20.80 -15.51
CA ILE A 249 8.99 -20.91 -14.18
C ILE A 249 7.65 -20.16 -14.09
N ILE A 250 6.77 -20.66 -13.23
CA ILE A 250 5.50 -20.05 -12.87
C ILE A 250 5.57 -19.76 -11.37
N CYS A 251 5.41 -18.49 -10.98
CA CYS A 251 5.46 -18.06 -9.59
C CYS A 251 4.14 -17.41 -9.17
N LYS A 252 3.70 -17.67 -7.94
CA LYS A 252 2.60 -16.95 -7.27
C LYS A 252 3.15 -15.60 -6.79
N MET A 253 2.56 -14.50 -7.24
CA MET A 253 3.08 -13.16 -6.94
C MET A 253 2.31 -12.45 -5.84
N VAL A 254 1.00 -12.61 -5.81
CA VAL A 254 0.13 -12.02 -4.79
C VAL A 254 -1.07 -12.94 -4.62
N SER A 255 -1.49 -13.15 -3.39
CA SER A 255 -2.77 -13.79 -3.13
C SER A 255 -3.88 -12.74 -3.14
N TYR A 256 -5.10 -13.15 -3.42
CA TYR A 256 -6.24 -12.25 -3.38
C TYR A 256 -7.52 -12.97 -2.99
N SER A 257 -8.45 -12.21 -2.44
CA SER A 257 -9.85 -12.62 -2.34
C SER A 257 -10.71 -11.66 -3.18
N PHE A 258 -11.65 -12.22 -3.90
CA PHE A 258 -12.52 -11.44 -4.77
C PHE A 258 -13.97 -11.88 -4.63
N GLN A 259 -14.83 -10.92 -4.29
CA GLN A 259 -16.28 -11.11 -4.23
C GLN A 259 -16.92 -10.21 -5.27
N GLU A 260 -17.87 -10.74 -6.02
CA GLU A 260 -18.57 -10.02 -7.06
C GLU A 260 -20.01 -10.49 -7.18
N THR A 261 -20.96 -9.55 -7.19
CA THR A 261 -22.36 -9.80 -7.50
C THR A 261 -22.71 -9.40 -8.93
N LYS A 262 -21.92 -8.48 -9.50
CA LYS A 262 -22.12 -7.97 -10.85
C LYS A 262 -20.81 -7.47 -11.43
N THR A 263 -20.48 -7.93 -12.63
CA THR A 263 -19.28 -7.50 -13.32
C THR A 263 -19.41 -6.06 -13.82
N LEU A 264 -18.41 -5.26 -13.51
CA LEU A 264 -18.24 -3.93 -14.08
C LEU A 264 -17.66 -4.07 -15.49
N THR A 265 -18.47 -3.90 -16.51
CA THR A 265 -18.14 -4.25 -17.89
C THR A 265 -17.21 -3.28 -18.60
N THR A 266 -16.82 -2.16 -17.99
CA THR A 266 -15.94 -1.18 -18.63
C THR A 266 -14.93 -0.59 -17.68
N LEU A 267 -13.67 -0.58 -18.12
CA LEU A 267 -12.69 0.49 -17.90
C LEU A 267 -11.90 0.45 -16.60
N LEU A 268 -11.93 -0.62 -15.83
CA LEU A 268 -10.86 -0.89 -14.87
C LEU A 268 -9.88 -1.86 -15.52
N ASP A 269 -8.82 -1.29 -16.03
CA ASP A 269 -7.77 -2.05 -16.66
C ASP A 269 -6.73 -2.47 -15.63
N PHE A 270 -6.20 -3.67 -15.83
CA PHE A 270 -5.11 -4.21 -15.05
C PHE A 270 -3.93 -4.49 -15.98
N ARG A 271 -2.74 -4.13 -15.53
CA ARG A 271 -1.49 -4.50 -16.22
C ARG A 271 -0.38 -4.76 -15.22
N MET A 272 0.52 -5.63 -15.62
CA MET A 272 1.78 -5.83 -14.92
C MET A 272 2.90 -5.18 -15.71
N VAL A 273 3.77 -4.46 -15.02
CA VAL A 273 4.96 -3.82 -15.57
C VAL A 273 6.19 -4.36 -14.85
N ILE A 274 7.27 -4.48 -15.56
CA ILE A 274 8.57 -4.88 -15.03
C ILE A 274 9.53 -3.70 -15.11
N ASP A 275 10.36 -3.51 -14.10
CA ASP A 275 11.37 -2.44 -14.11
C ASP A 275 12.52 -2.81 -15.05
N THR A 276 12.50 -2.22 -16.25
CA THR A 276 13.53 -2.45 -17.27
C THR A 276 14.85 -1.77 -16.95
N ALA A 277 14.86 -0.73 -16.12
CA ALA A 277 16.12 -0.12 -15.67
C ALA A 277 16.82 -1.05 -14.68
N MET A 278 16.06 -1.68 -13.78
CA MET A 278 16.59 -2.69 -12.86
C MET A 278 17.09 -3.93 -13.60
N LEU A 279 16.40 -4.37 -14.66
CA LEU A 279 16.82 -5.50 -15.48
C LEU A 279 18.06 -5.22 -16.33
N GLY A 280 18.31 -3.96 -16.71
CA GLY A 280 19.34 -3.63 -17.70
C GLY A 280 18.99 -4.00 -19.15
N PHE A 281 17.78 -4.51 -19.40
CA PHE A 281 17.27 -4.84 -20.74
C PHE A 281 15.74 -4.76 -20.78
N SER A 282 15.17 -4.73 -21.99
CA SER A 282 13.71 -4.83 -22.17
C SER A 282 13.33 -6.27 -22.56
N PRO A 283 12.52 -6.96 -21.74
CA PRO A 283 12.01 -8.28 -22.10
C PRO A 283 11.10 -8.21 -23.33
N SER A 284 11.06 -9.28 -24.12
CA SER A 284 10.02 -9.40 -25.15
C SER A 284 8.69 -9.81 -24.51
N THR A 285 7.59 -9.56 -25.21
CA THR A 285 6.23 -9.89 -24.71
C THR A 285 6.01 -11.39 -24.46
N SER A 286 6.84 -12.25 -25.06
CA SER A 286 6.82 -13.69 -24.83
C SER A 286 7.63 -14.14 -23.62
N ASP A 287 8.55 -13.30 -23.13
CA ASP A 287 9.47 -13.67 -22.05
C ASP A 287 8.77 -13.67 -20.69
N VAL A 288 7.82 -12.76 -20.51
CA VAL A 288 7.10 -12.58 -19.26
C VAL A 288 5.60 -12.54 -19.54
N LYS A 289 4.83 -13.29 -18.77
CA LYS A 289 3.37 -13.31 -18.84
C LYS A 289 2.78 -13.35 -17.44
N TYR A 290 1.53 -12.96 -17.31
CA TYR A 290 0.78 -13.04 -16.05
C TYR A 290 -0.58 -13.71 -16.24
N SER A 291 -1.12 -14.26 -15.18
CA SER A 291 -2.38 -15.00 -15.18
C SER A 291 -3.06 -14.89 -13.82
N GLY A 292 -4.39 -14.89 -13.78
CA GLY A 292 -5.16 -14.96 -12.55
C GLY A 292 -5.68 -16.37 -12.22
N ASP A 293 -5.49 -17.34 -13.13
CA ASP A 293 -5.98 -18.71 -12.99
C ASP A 293 -4.89 -19.77 -13.25
N GLY A 294 -3.66 -19.33 -13.61
CA GLY A 294 -2.56 -20.22 -13.98
C GLY A 294 -2.74 -20.93 -15.34
N ALA A 295 -3.85 -20.69 -16.04
CA ALA A 295 -4.18 -21.35 -17.30
C ALA A 295 -4.28 -20.37 -18.48
N SER A 296 -4.90 -19.21 -18.26
CA SER A 296 -5.10 -18.16 -19.27
C SER A 296 -4.05 -17.08 -19.12
N TRP A 297 -3.12 -16.96 -20.07
CA TRP A 297 -1.95 -16.11 -19.95
C TRP A 297 -2.04 -14.85 -20.79
N THR A 298 -1.71 -13.71 -20.18
CA THR A 298 -1.60 -12.39 -20.81
C THR A 298 -0.13 -11.99 -20.87
N ASN A 299 0.30 -11.42 -22.00
CA ASN A 299 1.65 -10.91 -22.15
C ASN A 299 1.88 -9.70 -21.24
N PHE A 300 3.06 -9.59 -20.69
CA PHE A 300 3.44 -8.47 -19.86
C PHE A 300 3.32 -7.14 -20.63
N GLY A 301 3.01 -6.05 -19.91
CA GLY A 301 2.79 -4.73 -20.52
C GLY A 301 1.47 -4.59 -21.28
N THR A 302 0.76 -5.70 -21.53
CA THR A 302 -0.57 -5.67 -22.15
C THR A 302 -1.62 -5.29 -21.11
N VAL A 303 -2.45 -4.32 -21.45
CA VAL A 303 -3.60 -3.94 -20.65
C VAL A 303 -4.68 -4.99 -20.78
N SER A 304 -5.26 -5.41 -19.67
CA SER A 304 -6.37 -6.36 -19.62
C SER A 304 -7.46 -5.84 -18.70
N THR A 305 -8.72 -6.18 -18.96
CA THR A 305 -9.77 -5.86 -17.99
C THR A 305 -9.60 -6.70 -16.72
N TYR A 306 -9.87 -6.10 -15.56
CA TYR A 306 -9.64 -6.74 -14.25
C TYR A 306 -10.24 -8.15 -14.16
N ASN A 307 -11.45 -8.34 -14.70
CA ASN A 307 -12.19 -9.59 -14.64
C ASN A 307 -11.61 -10.73 -15.50
N LYS A 308 -10.63 -10.45 -16.34
CA LYS A 308 -9.85 -11.49 -17.00
C LYS A 308 -8.78 -12.07 -16.09
N VAL A 309 -8.33 -11.30 -15.12
CA VAL A 309 -7.27 -11.69 -14.19
C VAL A 309 -7.87 -12.13 -12.85
N PHE A 310 -8.72 -11.30 -12.25
CA PHE A 310 -9.32 -11.62 -10.96
C PHE A 310 -10.65 -12.33 -11.12
N LYS A 311 -10.77 -13.50 -10.49
CA LYS A 311 -11.95 -14.37 -10.51
C LYS A 311 -12.42 -14.64 -9.09
N PRO A 312 -13.74 -14.73 -8.83
CA PRO A 312 -14.25 -15.11 -7.51
C PRO A 312 -13.73 -16.46 -6.99
N SER A 313 -13.34 -17.36 -7.90
CA SER A 313 -12.74 -18.67 -7.58
C SER A 313 -11.23 -18.69 -7.64
N GLY A 314 -10.59 -17.57 -7.95
CA GLY A 314 -9.13 -17.46 -8.02
C GLY A 314 -8.54 -17.10 -6.66
N GLU A 315 -7.28 -17.46 -6.46
CA GLU A 315 -6.55 -17.22 -5.21
C GLU A 315 -5.25 -16.44 -5.42
N TYR A 316 -4.65 -16.55 -6.61
CA TYR A 316 -3.34 -15.94 -6.88
C TYR A 316 -3.28 -15.28 -8.24
N VAL A 317 -2.49 -14.22 -8.32
CA VAL A 317 -1.93 -13.74 -9.59
C VAL A 317 -0.59 -14.43 -9.79
N TYR A 318 -0.43 -15.07 -10.93
CA TYR A 318 0.77 -15.81 -11.32
C TYR A 318 1.58 -15.03 -12.33
N VAL A 319 2.90 -15.20 -12.27
CA VAL A 319 3.85 -14.71 -13.29
C VAL A 319 4.59 -15.90 -13.89
N PHE A 320 4.69 -15.92 -15.20
CA PHE A 320 5.55 -16.82 -15.95
C PHE A 320 6.78 -16.07 -16.43
N LEU A 321 7.95 -16.64 -16.17
CA LEU A 321 9.24 -16.17 -16.64
C LEU A 321 9.86 -17.29 -17.49
N SER A 322 10.09 -17.01 -18.78
CA SER A 322 10.62 -18.00 -19.71
C SER A 322 12.13 -18.24 -19.54
N ASN A 323 12.63 -19.37 -20.02
CA ASN A 323 14.09 -19.61 -20.09
C ASN A 323 14.81 -18.50 -20.88
N ALA A 324 14.17 -17.96 -21.92
CA ALA A 324 14.73 -16.85 -22.71
C ALA A 324 14.85 -15.56 -21.87
N PHE A 325 13.97 -15.33 -20.92
CA PHE A 325 14.10 -14.24 -19.97
C PHE A 325 15.39 -14.38 -19.15
N PHE A 326 15.63 -15.55 -18.57
CA PHE A 326 16.82 -15.80 -17.74
C PHE A 326 18.13 -15.75 -18.54
N GLN A 327 18.12 -16.20 -19.80
CA GLN A 327 19.27 -16.02 -20.70
C GLN A 327 19.62 -14.54 -20.91
N LYS A 328 18.59 -13.66 -20.99
CA LYS A 328 18.80 -12.21 -21.12
C LYS A 328 19.32 -11.60 -19.81
N VAL A 329 18.84 -12.06 -18.65
CA VAL A 329 19.36 -11.65 -17.34
C VAL A 329 20.85 -11.94 -17.24
N LEU A 330 21.27 -13.17 -17.56
CA LEU A 330 22.69 -13.56 -17.56
C LEU A 330 23.53 -12.72 -18.53
N LYS A 331 23.01 -12.52 -19.75
CA LYS A 331 23.72 -11.72 -20.76
C LYS A 331 23.88 -10.25 -20.36
N ALA A 332 22.90 -9.69 -19.65
CA ALA A 332 22.96 -8.33 -19.14
C ALA A 332 23.95 -8.20 -17.97
N GLY A 333 24.29 -9.30 -17.31
CA GLY A 333 25.14 -9.30 -16.12
C GLY A 333 24.49 -8.58 -14.92
N THR A 334 23.17 -8.48 -14.92
CA THR A 334 22.43 -7.75 -13.88
C THR A 334 22.29 -8.64 -12.64
N ASP A 335 22.70 -8.11 -11.51
CA ASP A 335 22.41 -8.73 -10.21
C ASP A 335 20.98 -8.42 -9.81
N LEU A 336 20.15 -9.45 -9.74
CA LEU A 336 18.76 -9.39 -9.32
C LEU A 336 18.54 -10.00 -7.92
N THR A 337 19.61 -10.23 -7.19
CA THR A 337 19.56 -10.73 -5.82
C THR A 337 19.01 -9.63 -4.91
N ASN A 338 18.01 -9.93 -4.08
CA ASN A 338 17.39 -9.01 -3.12
C ASN A 338 16.89 -7.69 -3.76
N LYS A 339 16.37 -7.78 -4.99
CA LYS A 339 15.76 -6.62 -5.67
C LYS A 339 14.27 -6.60 -5.44
N ASP A 340 13.84 -5.69 -4.58
CA ASP A 340 12.43 -5.35 -4.39
C ASP A 340 11.90 -4.60 -5.61
N ALA A 341 10.59 -4.65 -5.79
CA ALA A 341 9.88 -3.87 -6.80
C ALA A 341 10.24 -4.17 -8.28
N LEU A 342 10.78 -5.36 -8.58
CA LEU A 342 10.98 -5.78 -9.97
C LEU A 342 9.67 -5.76 -10.78
N PHE A 343 8.57 -6.11 -10.14
CA PHE A 343 7.23 -6.10 -10.74
C PHE A 343 6.35 -5.05 -10.08
N THR A 344 5.56 -4.37 -10.90
CA THR A 344 4.53 -3.43 -10.41
C THR A 344 3.21 -3.74 -11.09
N PHE A 345 2.16 -3.81 -10.31
CA PHE A 345 0.80 -4.02 -10.76
C PHE A 345 0.07 -2.67 -10.77
N TYR A 346 -0.61 -2.40 -11.87
CA TYR A 346 -1.41 -1.19 -12.03
C TYR A 346 -2.86 -1.57 -12.28
N PHE A 347 -3.73 -0.95 -11.51
CA PHE A 347 -5.13 -0.80 -11.87
C PHE A 347 -5.29 0.60 -12.45
N ASP A 348 -5.74 0.67 -13.67
CA ASP A 348 -5.75 1.90 -14.44
C ASP A 348 -7.14 2.12 -15.01
N ASN A 349 -7.60 3.34 -14.89
CA ASN A 349 -8.71 3.81 -15.65
C ASN A 349 -8.18 4.51 -16.90
N SER A 350 -8.10 3.77 -17.99
CA SER A 350 -7.52 4.22 -19.25
C SER A 350 -8.26 5.41 -19.90
N VAL A 351 -9.48 5.71 -19.46
CA VAL A 351 -10.30 6.73 -20.11
C VAL A 351 -10.20 8.10 -19.44
N THR A 352 -10.02 8.14 -18.13
CA THR A 352 -9.78 9.40 -17.39
C THR A 352 -8.78 9.18 -16.29
N PRO A 353 -7.51 9.53 -16.50
CA PRO A 353 -6.46 9.42 -15.48
C PRO A 353 -6.81 10.07 -14.14
N GLN A 354 -7.64 11.11 -14.18
CA GLN A 354 -8.14 11.79 -12.98
C GLN A 354 -9.03 10.92 -12.09
N SER A 355 -9.48 9.78 -12.58
CA SER A 355 -10.38 8.89 -11.83
C SER A 355 -9.67 7.84 -10.98
N GLY A 356 -8.35 7.87 -10.95
CA GLY A 356 -7.54 7.11 -10.02
C GLY A 356 -6.75 5.99 -10.65
N TYR A 357 -5.50 5.95 -10.23
CA TYR A 357 -4.60 4.82 -10.41
C TYR A 357 -4.43 4.13 -9.08
N TYR A 358 -4.39 2.82 -9.13
CA TYR A 358 -3.93 2.02 -8.02
C TYR A 358 -2.68 1.27 -8.46
N GLN A 359 -1.61 1.42 -7.71
CA GLN A 359 -0.34 0.79 -7.99
C GLN A 359 0.13 0.06 -6.74
N PHE A 360 0.61 -1.15 -6.90
CA PHE A 360 1.25 -1.86 -5.80
C PHE A 360 2.36 -2.78 -6.32
N THR A 361 3.32 -3.03 -5.45
CA THR A 361 4.37 -4.03 -5.65
C THR A 361 3.90 -5.33 -5.03
N PRO A 362 3.96 -6.46 -5.76
CA PRO A 362 3.64 -7.76 -5.20
C PRO A 362 4.52 -8.09 -3.98
N SER A 363 3.93 -8.68 -2.99
CA SER A 363 4.62 -9.07 -1.75
C SER A 363 5.55 -10.27 -1.90
N THR A 364 5.43 -11.03 -2.97
CA THR A 364 6.37 -12.12 -3.26
C THR A 364 7.61 -11.57 -3.93
N LEU A 365 8.75 -11.72 -3.29
CA LEU A 365 10.05 -11.43 -3.87
C LEU A 365 10.57 -12.63 -4.62
N ILE A 366 11.17 -12.40 -5.79
CA ILE A 366 11.84 -13.44 -6.58
C ILE A 366 13.32 -13.11 -6.62
N ASN A 367 14.10 -13.90 -5.90
CA ASN A 367 15.55 -13.84 -5.90
C ASN A 367 16.10 -14.66 -7.08
N ILE A 368 16.77 -14.01 -8.00
CA ILE A 368 17.40 -14.67 -9.16
C ILE A 368 18.89 -14.79 -8.90
N ILE A 369 19.36 -16.02 -8.73
CA ILE A 369 20.72 -16.33 -8.26
C ILE A 369 21.45 -17.16 -9.31
N PRO A 370 22.69 -16.81 -9.69
CA PRO A 370 23.53 -17.71 -10.49
C PRO A 370 23.73 -19.04 -9.77
N ARG A 371 23.47 -20.15 -10.45
CA ARG A 371 23.63 -21.49 -9.87
C ARG A 371 25.09 -21.84 -9.61
N GLU A 372 25.99 -21.33 -10.44
CA GLU A 372 27.42 -21.55 -10.29
C GLU A 372 28.02 -20.50 -9.35
N TYR A 373 28.57 -20.94 -8.20
CA TYR A 373 29.19 -20.09 -7.17
C TYR A 373 28.22 -19.10 -6.49
N GLY A 374 26.92 -19.44 -6.47
CA GLY A 374 25.91 -18.64 -5.77
C GLY A 374 25.91 -18.89 -4.27
N ILE A 375 25.49 -17.89 -3.50
CA ILE A 375 25.14 -17.98 -2.09
C ILE A 375 23.82 -17.26 -1.84
N SER A 376 23.03 -17.79 -0.91
CA SER A 376 21.75 -17.23 -0.51
C SER A 376 21.53 -17.45 0.99
N ILE A 377 20.81 -16.51 1.60
CA ILE A 377 20.29 -16.62 2.95
C ILE A 377 18.83 -16.21 2.93
N VAL A 378 17.95 -17.08 3.41
CA VAL A 378 16.49 -16.84 3.43
C VAL A 378 15.91 -17.29 4.77
N ALA A 379 14.87 -16.62 5.23
CA ALA A 379 14.16 -17.06 6.42
C ALA A 379 13.61 -18.47 6.24
N SER A 380 13.75 -19.34 7.25
CA SER A 380 13.35 -20.75 7.16
C SER A 380 11.84 -20.94 6.98
N ASP A 381 11.04 -19.95 7.39
CA ASP A 381 9.59 -19.91 7.19
C ASP A 381 9.17 -19.38 5.81
N GLY A 382 10.14 -19.01 4.96
CA GLY A 382 9.91 -18.50 3.61
C GLY A 382 9.43 -17.05 3.56
N THR A 383 9.43 -16.31 4.67
CA THR A 383 9.07 -14.88 4.68
C THR A 383 10.20 -14.03 4.12
N SER A 384 9.85 -12.99 3.37
CA SER A 384 10.82 -12.04 2.81
C SER A 384 11.37 -11.08 3.84
N HIS A 385 10.54 -10.71 4.83
CA HIS A 385 10.88 -9.77 5.89
C HIS A 385 10.45 -10.36 7.25
N PRO A 386 11.24 -11.27 7.83
CA PRO A 386 10.89 -11.88 9.10
C PRO A 386 10.83 -10.83 10.20
N LYS A 387 9.73 -10.83 10.96
CA LYS A 387 9.49 -9.90 12.08
C LYS A 387 9.30 -10.71 13.36
N ALA A 388 9.90 -10.26 14.44
CA ALA A 388 9.69 -10.84 15.76
C ALA A 388 9.72 -9.75 16.83
N SER A 389 9.11 -10.01 17.96
CA SER A 389 9.12 -9.11 19.12
C SER A 389 9.39 -9.89 20.40
N GLY A 390 10.01 -9.23 21.37
CA GLY A 390 10.32 -9.80 22.69
C GLY A 390 10.20 -8.74 23.78
N LYS A 391 10.24 -9.18 25.01
CA LYS A 391 10.21 -8.32 26.19
C LYS A 391 11.56 -8.37 26.88
N ILE A 392 12.21 -7.22 27.06
CA ILE A 392 13.45 -7.13 27.84
C ILE A 392 13.21 -7.65 29.26
N GLY A 393 14.13 -8.48 29.74
CA GLY A 393 14.02 -9.21 30.98
C GLY A 393 13.37 -10.61 30.86
N SER A 394 12.97 -11.04 29.65
CA SER A 394 12.51 -12.40 29.38
C SER A 394 13.70 -13.33 29.17
N GLU A 395 13.61 -14.57 29.67
CA GLU A 395 14.62 -15.62 29.43
C GLU A 395 14.57 -16.11 27.94
N GLU A 396 13.45 -15.90 27.25
CA GLU A 396 13.31 -16.32 25.85
C GLU A 396 13.89 -15.26 24.92
N PRO A 397 14.89 -15.62 24.08
CA PRO A 397 15.45 -14.71 23.09
C PRO A 397 14.50 -14.49 21.90
N ILE A 398 14.60 -13.36 21.24
CA ILE A 398 14.11 -13.23 19.88
C ILE A 398 15.00 -14.08 18.99
N THR A 399 14.41 -14.97 18.22
CA THR A 399 15.14 -15.90 17.34
C THR A 399 14.62 -15.82 15.93
N PHE A 400 15.54 -15.61 14.99
CA PHE A 400 15.28 -15.75 13.55
C PHE A 400 16.06 -16.97 13.05
N GLU A 401 15.40 -17.83 12.29
CA GLU A 401 16.02 -18.99 11.68
C GLU A 401 16.13 -18.80 10.17
N TYR A 402 17.33 -19.00 9.65
CA TYR A 402 17.65 -18.83 8.25
C TYR A 402 18.18 -20.14 7.65
N LYS A 403 17.79 -20.39 6.42
CA LYS A 403 18.40 -21.38 5.55
C LYS A 403 19.51 -20.68 4.73
N VAL A 404 20.74 -21.12 4.91
CA VAL A 404 21.87 -20.68 4.09
C VAL A 404 22.13 -21.74 3.01
N THR A 405 22.20 -21.31 1.75
CA THR A 405 22.44 -22.18 0.61
C THR A 405 23.65 -21.68 -0.16
N THR A 406 24.62 -22.54 -0.42
CA THR A 406 25.67 -22.30 -1.41
C THR A 406 25.50 -23.26 -2.57
N SER A 407 25.94 -22.86 -3.77
CA SER A 407 25.72 -23.64 -4.98
C SER A 407 27.01 -23.65 -5.83
N ALA A 408 27.59 -24.80 -6.01
CA ALA A 408 28.81 -25.00 -6.80
C ALA A 408 29.04 -26.50 -7.13
N SER A 409 30.08 -26.79 -7.91
CA SER A 409 30.53 -28.18 -8.15
C SER A 409 31.10 -28.87 -6.90
N ARG A 410 31.50 -28.09 -5.89
CA ARG A 410 32.01 -28.55 -4.60
C ARG A 410 31.62 -27.57 -3.49
N GLN A 411 31.68 -28.02 -2.23
CA GLN A 411 31.47 -27.16 -1.07
C GLN A 411 32.47 -26.01 -1.05
N ALA A 412 32.03 -24.85 -0.58
CA ALA A 412 32.87 -23.66 -0.45
C ALA A 412 34.01 -23.89 0.55
N ASP A 413 35.18 -23.35 0.26
CA ASP A 413 36.36 -23.48 1.11
C ASP A 413 36.29 -22.61 2.35
N SER A 414 35.53 -21.51 2.31
CA SER A 414 35.28 -20.61 3.45
C SER A 414 33.92 -19.96 3.32
N ILE A 415 33.19 -19.94 4.43
CA ILE A 415 31.89 -19.27 4.56
C ILE A 415 31.90 -18.52 5.89
N THR A 416 31.61 -17.22 5.81
CA THR A 416 31.52 -16.37 7.00
C THR A 416 30.11 -15.78 7.12
N ALA A 417 29.69 -15.51 8.35
CA ALA A 417 28.45 -14.83 8.66
C ALA A 417 28.71 -13.61 9.55
N GLN A 418 27.91 -12.57 9.40
CA GLN A 418 28.02 -11.33 10.17
C GLN A 418 26.63 -10.74 10.38
N VAL A 419 26.38 -10.19 11.56
CA VAL A 419 25.21 -9.37 11.83
C VAL A 419 25.54 -7.92 11.48
N ILE A 420 24.74 -7.34 10.58
CA ILE A 420 24.89 -5.96 10.13
C ILE A 420 23.68 -5.17 10.64
N GLY A 421 23.89 -3.95 11.11
CA GLY A 421 22.87 -3.06 11.64
C GLY A 421 23.54 -1.87 12.34
N ASP A 422 22.72 -0.96 12.84
CA ASP A 422 23.20 0.14 13.66
C ASP A 422 23.89 -0.39 14.92
N SER A 423 25.03 0.19 15.28
CA SER A 423 25.86 -0.32 16.37
C SER A 423 26.29 0.76 17.35
N VAL A 424 26.52 0.35 18.58
CA VAL A 424 27.10 1.18 19.63
C VAL A 424 28.16 0.39 20.41
N ASN A 425 29.29 1.05 20.71
CA ASN A 425 30.32 0.45 21.57
C ASN A 425 30.07 0.84 23.03
N MET A 426 29.82 -0.15 23.87
CA MET A 426 29.65 0.02 25.31
C MET A 426 30.43 -1.06 26.06
N TYR A 427 31.03 -0.68 27.18
CA TYR A 427 31.80 -1.62 28.02
C TYR A 427 32.93 -2.35 27.28
N GLY A 428 33.44 -1.74 26.21
CA GLY A 428 34.49 -2.32 25.35
C GLY A 428 34.00 -3.35 24.34
N LEU A 429 32.69 -3.51 24.19
CA LEU A 429 32.05 -4.44 23.24
C LEU A 429 31.06 -3.72 22.33
N PRO A 430 30.90 -4.11 21.06
CA PRO A 430 29.84 -3.63 20.20
C PRO A 430 28.51 -4.32 20.52
N PHE A 431 27.43 -3.56 20.37
CA PHE A 431 26.03 -4.01 20.48
C PHE A 431 25.27 -3.51 19.26
N CYS A 432 24.20 -4.20 18.89
CA CYS A 432 23.19 -3.66 17.98
C CYS A 432 22.39 -2.56 18.70
N LEU A 433 22.02 -1.51 17.99
CA LEU A 433 21.33 -0.35 18.54
C LEU A 433 19.85 -0.38 18.17
N PHE A 434 19.01 -0.68 19.14
CA PHE A 434 17.56 -0.60 18.96
C PHE A 434 17.04 0.78 19.35
N THR A 435 16.22 1.39 18.49
CA THR A 435 15.78 2.78 18.64
C THR A 435 14.26 2.87 18.67
N SER A 436 13.69 3.77 19.48
CA SER A 436 12.26 4.07 19.46
C SER A 436 11.88 4.87 18.21
N ALA A 437 10.61 4.83 17.83
CA ALA A 437 10.11 5.53 16.64
C ALA A 437 10.32 7.07 16.68
N ASP A 438 10.40 7.65 17.87
CA ASP A 438 10.70 9.07 18.09
C ASP A 438 12.21 9.35 18.31
N GLU A 439 13.06 8.33 18.16
CA GLU A 439 14.52 8.37 18.34
C GLU A 439 15.01 8.80 19.75
N THR A 440 14.12 8.87 20.73
CA THR A 440 14.45 9.31 22.08
C THR A 440 15.07 8.21 22.92
N LEU A 441 14.71 6.96 22.66
CA LEU A 441 15.25 5.78 23.35
C LEU A 441 16.23 5.04 22.45
N LYS A 442 17.41 4.76 22.96
CA LYS A 442 18.47 3.99 22.30
C LYS A 442 18.96 2.90 23.25
N VAL A 443 18.71 1.64 22.90
CA VAL A 443 18.96 0.48 23.76
C VAL A 443 19.99 -0.43 23.12
N PRO A 444 21.08 -0.78 23.81
CA PRO A 444 22.09 -1.72 23.31
C PRO A 444 21.56 -3.15 23.47
N VAL A 445 21.52 -3.93 22.39
CA VAL A 445 21.10 -5.34 22.41
C VAL A 445 22.20 -6.19 21.80
N PRO A 446 22.73 -7.22 22.50
CA PRO A 446 23.71 -8.12 21.91
C PRO A 446 23.06 -9.08 20.93
N ALA A 447 23.79 -9.52 19.92
CA ALA A 447 23.36 -10.53 18.97
C ALA A 447 24.30 -11.74 18.98
N TYR A 448 23.74 -12.91 18.69
CA TYR A 448 24.48 -14.17 18.58
C TYR A 448 24.09 -14.90 17.31
N LEU A 449 25.07 -15.54 16.69
CA LEU A 449 24.87 -16.50 15.62
C LEU A 449 25.00 -17.91 16.18
N GLU A 450 24.09 -18.80 15.76
CA GLU A 450 24.07 -20.20 16.21
C GLU A 450 23.86 -21.13 15.01
N TRP A 451 24.68 -22.19 14.94
CA TRP A 451 24.55 -23.25 13.94
C TRP A 451 24.96 -24.60 14.51
N THR A 452 24.62 -25.67 13.82
CA THR A 452 25.11 -27.00 14.14
C THR A 452 26.41 -27.26 13.38
N SER A 453 27.50 -27.61 14.09
CA SER A 453 28.76 -27.98 13.44
C SER A 453 28.68 -29.34 12.78
N ALA A 454 29.62 -29.66 11.89
CA ALA A 454 29.75 -30.97 11.24
C ALA A 454 29.92 -32.14 12.24
N THR A 455 30.30 -31.86 13.46
CA THR A 455 30.36 -32.84 14.55
C THR A 455 29.05 -33.03 15.30
N GLY A 456 27.97 -32.35 14.87
CA GLY A 456 26.64 -32.39 15.51
C GLY A 456 26.50 -31.54 16.77
N LYS A 457 27.50 -30.72 17.11
CA LYS A 457 27.46 -29.84 18.27
C LYS A 457 26.90 -28.46 17.90
N ALA A 458 26.05 -27.88 18.73
CA ALA A 458 25.65 -26.50 18.61
C ALA A 458 26.85 -25.58 18.87
N VAL A 459 27.06 -24.64 17.98
CA VAL A 459 28.03 -23.55 18.07
C VAL A 459 27.26 -22.25 18.21
N LYS A 460 27.48 -21.52 19.31
CA LYS A 460 26.87 -20.22 19.55
C LYS A 460 27.98 -19.20 19.76
N VAL A 461 28.04 -18.18 18.90
CA VAL A 461 29.07 -17.15 18.90
C VAL A 461 28.41 -15.80 18.99
N ARG A 462 28.96 -14.94 19.86
CA ARG A 462 28.54 -13.53 19.87
C ARG A 462 28.98 -12.90 18.55
N ASN A 463 28.04 -12.26 17.88
CA ASN A 463 28.29 -11.46 16.71
C ASN A 463 27.26 -10.33 16.65
N SER A 464 27.48 -9.31 17.46
CA SER A 464 26.65 -8.10 17.46
C SER A 464 27.01 -7.21 16.28
N CYS A 465 26.12 -6.28 15.98
CA CYS A 465 26.31 -5.28 14.93
C CYS A 465 27.66 -4.58 15.11
N GLY A 466 28.45 -4.48 14.03
CA GLY A 466 29.81 -3.91 14.07
C GLY A 466 30.95 -4.87 14.47
N GLU A 467 30.64 -6.12 14.82
CA GLU A 467 31.67 -7.16 15.01
C GLU A 467 32.17 -7.72 13.67
N ALA A 468 33.37 -8.28 13.66
CA ALA A 468 33.94 -8.94 12.49
C ALA A 468 33.16 -10.22 12.12
N PRO A 469 33.12 -10.59 10.83
CA PRO A 469 32.51 -11.85 10.41
C PRO A 469 33.08 -13.07 11.13
N VAL A 470 32.23 -14.03 11.44
CA VAL A 470 32.60 -15.30 12.07
C VAL A 470 32.61 -16.42 11.02
N ASP A 471 33.59 -17.33 11.14
CA ASP A 471 33.72 -18.48 10.27
C ASP A 471 32.70 -19.56 10.65
N MET A 472 31.79 -19.89 9.72
CA MET A 472 30.82 -20.96 9.82
C MET A 472 31.06 -22.10 8.81
N THR A 473 32.23 -22.18 8.20
CA THR A 473 32.58 -23.22 7.23
C THR A 473 32.40 -24.63 7.81
N ASN A 474 32.59 -24.77 9.13
CA ASN A 474 32.44 -26.00 9.87
C ASN A 474 30.98 -26.40 10.18
N ALA A 475 29.99 -25.67 9.67
CA ALA A 475 28.58 -26.04 9.82
C ALA A 475 28.30 -27.39 9.15
N VAL A 476 27.24 -28.06 9.58
CA VAL A 476 26.75 -29.25 8.88
C VAL A 476 26.06 -28.82 7.58
N TRP A 477 26.61 -29.21 6.45
CA TRP A 477 26.07 -28.89 5.12
C TRP A 477 25.39 -30.12 4.52
N VAL A 478 24.12 -29.97 4.15
CA VAL A 478 23.34 -30.99 3.44
C VAL A 478 23.53 -30.78 1.95
N GLN A 479 24.08 -31.78 1.27
CA GLN A 479 24.33 -31.73 -0.16
C GLN A 479 23.15 -32.29 -0.96
N THR A 480 22.69 -31.54 -1.97
CA THR A 480 21.64 -31.95 -2.91
C THR A 480 22.10 -31.66 -4.33
N ALA A 481 22.04 -32.61 -5.22
CA ALA A 481 22.43 -32.42 -6.63
C ALA A 481 21.54 -31.43 -7.35
N TRP A 482 22.09 -30.59 -8.23
CA TRP A 482 21.31 -29.67 -9.08
C TRP A 482 20.30 -30.43 -9.96
N ASN A 483 20.73 -31.57 -10.44
CA ASN A 483 19.90 -32.48 -11.24
C ASN A 483 20.09 -33.91 -10.71
N ALA A 484 19.00 -34.58 -10.43
CA ALA A 484 19.05 -35.97 -9.91
C ALA A 484 19.77 -36.97 -10.81
N ASN A 485 19.98 -36.66 -12.10
CA ASN A 485 20.53 -37.56 -13.08
C ASN A 485 21.94 -37.19 -13.57
N VAL A 486 22.49 -36.04 -13.11
CA VAL A 486 23.78 -35.52 -13.59
C VAL A 486 24.57 -34.93 -12.44
N ASN A 487 25.78 -35.42 -12.18
CA ASN A 487 26.67 -34.88 -11.14
C ASN A 487 27.50 -33.69 -11.68
N ASP A 488 26.85 -32.63 -12.11
CA ASP A 488 27.46 -31.40 -12.60
C ASP A 488 27.63 -30.32 -11.54
N GLY A 489 26.93 -30.48 -10.38
CA GLY A 489 27.06 -29.60 -9.22
C GLY A 489 26.01 -29.86 -8.16
N PHE A 490 26.10 -29.12 -7.06
CA PHE A 490 25.33 -29.37 -5.87
C PHE A 490 24.91 -28.07 -5.20
N PHE A 491 23.76 -28.10 -4.52
CA PHE A 491 23.40 -27.18 -3.46
C PHE A 491 23.91 -27.74 -2.12
N PHE A 492 24.49 -26.89 -1.32
CA PHE A 492 24.88 -27.18 0.07
C PHE A 492 24.09 -26.28 0.98
N THR A 493 23.28 -26.86 1.86
CA THR A 493 22.37 -26.10 2.72
C THR A 493 22.69 -26.33 4.19
N THR A 494 22.57 -25.28 5.00
CA THR A 494 22.65 -25.35 6.45
C THR A 494 21.65 -24.39 7.10
N THR A 495 21.40 -24.57 8.39
CA THR A 495 20.58 -23.67 9.19
C THR A 495 21.46 -22.74 10.00
N LEU A 496 21.15 -21.45 9.99
CA LEU A 496 21.77 -20.41 10.81
C LEU A 496 20.67 -19.73 11.64
N LYS A 497 20.90 -19.56 12.94
CA LYS A 497 20.00 -18.80 13.81
C LYS A 497 20.65 -17.49 14.22
N LEU A 498 19.88 -16.43 14.17
CA LEU A 498 20.19 -15.13 14.76
C LEU A 498 19.37 -14.99 16.03
N LEU A 499 20.04 -14.75 17.15
CA LEU A 499 19.41 -14.64 18.45
C LEU A 499 19.72 -13.29 19.09
N PHE A 500 18.69 -12.64 19.61
CA PHE A 500 18.81 -11.47 20.47
C PHE A 500 18.34 -11.85 21.88
N PRO A 501 19.25 -12.07 22.84
CA PRO A 501 18.88 -12.33 24.23
C PRO A 501 18.10 -11.16 24.81
N MET A 502 16.97 -11.44 25.41
CA MET A 502 16.12 -10.44 26.06
C MET A 502 16.44 -10.25 27.54
N ASP A 503 17.25 -11.14 28.14
CA ASP A 503 17.68 -11.13 29.54
C ASP A 503 19.05 -10.47 29.77
N ASP A 504 19.67 -9.91 28.72
CA ASP A 504 20.98 -9.26 28.86
C ASP A 504 20.88 -8.02 29.78
N PRO A 505 21.72 -7.92 30.82
CA PRO A 505 21.66 -6.81 31.78
C PRO A 505 21.89 -5.42 31.15
N HIS A 506 22.68 -5.33 30.06
CA HIS A 506 22.95 -4.07 29.40
C HIS A 506 21.72 -3.53 28.65
N SER A 507 20.84 -4.42 28.17
CA SER A 507 19.61 -4.03 27.48
C SER A 507 18.53 -3.49 28.43
N GLN A 508 18.71 -3.59 29.74
CA GLN A 508 17.82 -2.99 30.73
C GLN A 508 17.99 -1.48 30.85
N PHE A 509 19.06 -0.94 30.30
CA PHE A 509 19.39 0.50 30.33
C PHE A 509 19.55 1.05 28.92
N THR A 510 19.26 2.33 28.75
CA THR A 510 19.60 3.05 27.53
C THR A 510 21.12 3.23 27.41
N THR A 511 21.59 3.64 26.23
CA THR A 511 23.00 3.96 25.99
C THR A 511 23.55 5.05 26.93
N ASN A 512 22.69 5.84 27.56
CA ASN A 512 23.02 6.85 28.56
C ASN A 512 22.96 6.35 30.00
N GLY A 513 22.69 5.06 30.21
CA GLY A 513 22.61 4.43 31.52
C GLY A 513 21.34 4.72 32.31
N HIS A 514 20.26 5.14 31.66
CA HIS A 514 18.97 5.39 32.29
C HIS A 514 18.03 4.19 32.13
N ASP A 515 17.20 3.95 33.12
CA ASP A 515 16.05 3.06 33.01
C ASP A 515 15.13 3.58 31.90
N TRP A 516 14.45 2.67 31.23
CA TRP A 516 13.57 3.02 30.13
C TRP A 516 12.27 2.23 30.11
N MET A 517 11.27 2.80 29.47
CA MET A 517 9.96 2.20 29.22
C MET A 517 9.50 2.59 27.82
N GLY A 518 9.01 1.64 27.04
CA GLY A 518 8.56 1.89 25.68
C GLY A 518 8.88 0.73 24.76
N THR A 519 8.79 0.99 23.46
CA THR A 519 9.13 0.05 22.40
C THR A 519 10.32 0.58 21.61
N VAL A 520 11.29 -0.28 21.39
CA VAL A 520 12.43 -0.01 20.50
C VAL A 520 12.49 -1.08 19.42
N SER A 521 12.97 -0.72 18.25
CA SER A 521 13.10 -1.61 17.10
C SER A 521 14.42 -1.40 16.39
N ASP A 522 14.84 -2.39 15.64
CA ASP A 522 15.91 -2.30 14.66
C ASP A 522 15.43 -3.01 13.39
N VAL A 523 15.82 -2.48 12.25
CA VAL A 523 15.53 -3.06 10.93
C VAL A 523 16.87 -3.38 10.29
N ALA A 524 17.16 -4.66 10.16
CA ALA A 524 18.33 -5.09 9.40
C ALA A 524 18.10 -4.82 7.90
N PRO A 525 19.10 -4.25 7.21
CA PRO A 525 19.01 -3.95 5.78
C PRO A 525 18.90 -5.22 4.93
#